data_24bdb9dc20d99ef967b34df3187bd94c
#
_entry.id   24bdb9dc20d99ef967b34df3187bd94c
#
_cell.length_a   1.000
_cell.length_b   1.000
_cell.length_c   1.000
_cell.angle_alpha   90.00
_cell.angle_beta   90.00
_cell.angle_gamma   90.00
#
_symmetry.space_group_name_H-M   'P 1'
#
loop_
_entity.id
_entity.type
_entity.pdbx_description
1 polymer ?
#
loop_
_entity_poly.entity_id
_entity_poly.type
_entity_poly.pdbx_seq_one_letter_code
_entity_poly.pdbx_strand_id
1 'polypeptide(L)'
;NDPIHRRVLDILPNRKKECLIQYYSYCKNRHSVEFVISDMYEPYLLVTQIMFPKAKYVVDRFHYITYIMDALDGIRIRQQKEYNEKSREYKLLKNKKNVSLLRKYSNDIDWWVYTKRYKNGHMVDVLPIDVLNEILTISQDLKEGYYLKEKFLDIIRHDEMMNVEEQFDNWINNCIEKNIPEFIEASKTIF
;
A
#
# COMPACT_ATOMS: atom_id res chain seq x y z
N ASN A 1 12.79 -17.67 3.62
CA ASN A 1 11.94 -18.34 2.61
C ASN A 1 12.76 -18.72 1.38
N ASP A 2 12.38 -19.81 0.75
CA ASP A 2 12.89 -20.21 -0.56
C ASP A 2 11.84 -19.83 -1.63
N PRO A 3 12.09 -18.78 -2.41
CA PRO A 3 11.11 -18.29 -3.38
C PRO A 3 10.93 -19.25 -4.57
N ILE A 4 11.93 -20.06 -4.88
CA ILE A 4 11.90 -21.02 -5.99
C ILE A 4 10.96 -22.19 -5.64
N HIS A 5 11.15 -22.77 -4.47
CA HIS A 5 10.37 -23.92 -4.02
C HIS A 5 9.16 -23.52 -3.15
N ARG A 6 8.92 -22.23 -2.94
CA ARG A 6 7.79 -21.65 -2.17
C ARG A 6 7.67 -22.27 -0.78
N ARG A 7 8.78 -22.47 -0.08
CA ARG A 7 8.81 -23.07 1.26
C ARG A 7 9.47 -22.16 2.29
N VAL A 8 9.01 -22.28 3.52
CA VAL A 8 9.67 -21.68 4.69
C VAL A 8 10.91 -22.49 5.00
N LEU A 9 12.07 -21.83 5.08
CA LEU A 9 13.34 -22.50 5.40
C LEU A 9 13.50 -22.65 6.92
N ASP A 10 13.15 -21.61 7.68
CA ASP A 10 13.26 -21.62 9.12
C ASP A 10 12.28 -20.60 9.76
N ILE A 11 11.98 -20.80 11.05
CA ILE A 11 11.14 -19.92 11.87
C ILE A 11 11.88 -19.61 13.15
N LEU A 12 12.18 -18.33 13.37
CA LEU A 12 12.86 -17.88 14.58
C LEU A 12 11.86 -17.61 15.71
N PRO A 13 12.28 -17.77 16.99
CA PRO A 13 11.40 -17.58 18.14
C PRO A 13 10.92 -16.12 18.30
N ASN A 14 11.68 -15.16 17.85
CA ASN A 14 11.32 -13.74 17.82
C ASN A 14 12.16 -12.97 16.78
N ARG A 15 11.81 -11.71 16.54
CA ARG A 15 12.47 -10.81 15.59
C ARG A 15 13.43 -9.80 16.25
N LYS A 16 13.84 -10.02 17.50
CA LYS A 16 14.76 -9.11 18.20
C LYS A 16 16.13 -9.15 17.54
N LYS A 17 16.81 -7.99 17.51
CA LYS A 17 18.12 -7.81 16.89
C LYS A 17 19.14 -8.86 17.36
N GLU A 18 19.20 -9.11 18.65
CA GLU A 18 20.15 -10.03 19.28
C GLU A 18 19.91 -11.48 18.79
N CYS A 19 18.67 -11.90 18.72
CA CYS A 19 18.28 -13.21 18.23
C CYS A 19 18.68 -13.40 16.75
N LEU A 20 18.44 -12.38 15.93
CA LEU A 20 18.80 -12.40 14.51
C LEU A 20 20.31 -12.42 14.31
N ILE A 21 21.08 -11.63 15.04
CA ILE A 21 22.54 -11.62 14.99
C ILE A 21 23.07 -12.99 15.39
N GLN A 22 22.59 -13.56 16.49
CA GLN A 22 23.00 -14.89 16.94
C GLN A 22 22.71 -15.95 15.88
N TYR A 23 21.51 -15.95 15.30
CA TYR A 23 21.12 -16.90 14.25
C TYR A 23 22.03 -16.79 13.02
N TYR A 24 22.19 -15.59 12.48
CA TYR A 24 22.99 -15.38 11.28
C TYR A 24 24.49 -15.52 11.50
N SER A 25 24.99 -15.47 12.74
CA SER A 25 26.41 -15.72 13.04
C SER A 25 26.86 -17.13 12.65
N TYR A 26 25.96 -18.10 12.65
CA TYR A 26 26.21 -19.47 12.20
C TYR A 26 26.16 -19.65 10.68
N CYS A 27 25.67 -18.67 9.93
CA CYS A 27 25.59 -18.74 8.47
C CYS A 27 26.97 -18.51 7.84
N LYS A 28 27.59 -19.57 7.37
CA LYS A 28 28.96 -19.52 6.78
C LYS A 28 29.03 -18.61 5.54
N ASN A 29 27.99 -18.61 4.72
CA ASN A 29 27.96 -17.90 3.43
C ASN A 29 27.39 -16.47 3.50
N ARG A 30 27.28 -15.88 4.72
CA ARG A 30 26.70 -14.52 4.88
C ARG A 30 27.40 -13.43 4.07
N HIS A 31 28.67 -13.60 3.76
CA HIS A 31 29.46 -12.63 2.98
C HIS A 31 29.19 -12.68 1.47
N SER A 32 28.47 -13.70 0.99
CA SER A 32 28.05 -13.83 -0.41
C SER A 32 26.59 -13.39 -0.65
N VAL A 33 25.90 -12.92 0.39
CA VAL A 33 24.54 -12.41 0.27
C VAL A 33 24.60 -11.06 -0.43
N GLU A 34 23.87 -10.94 -1.54
CA GLU A 34 23.82 -9.73 -2.37
C GLU A 34 22.64 -8.84 -2.00
N PHE A 35 21.52 -9.44 -1.58
CA PHE A 35 20.31 -8.71 -1.21
C PHE A 35 19.71 -9.28 0.07
N VAL A 36 19.25 -8.39 0.94
CA VAL A 36 18.38 -8.73 2.07
C VAL A 36 17.06 -8.00 1.86
N ILE A 37 15.98 -8.76 1.73
CA ILE A 37 14.63 -8.23 1.51
C ILE A 37 13.83 -8.42 2.80
N SER A 38 13.29 -7.34 3.34
CA SER A 38 12.44 -7.42 4.53
C SER A 38 11.42 -6.28 4.58
N ASP A 39 10.62 -6.24 5.66
CA ASP A 39 9.79 -5.09 5.99
C ASP A 39 10.64 -3.90 6.49
N MET A 40 9.99 -2.75 6.74
CA MET A 40 10.63 -1.49 7.17
C MET A 40 11.00 -1.49 8.66
N TYR A 41 11.10 -2.66 9.31
CA TYR A 41 11.47 -2.73 10.71
C TYR A 41 12.96 -2.43 10.90
N GLU A 42 13.27 -1.30 11.55
CA GLU A 42 14.65 -0.78 11.74
C GLU A 42 15.68 -1.84 12.17
N PRO A 43 15.38 -2.75 13.11
CA PRO A 43 16.34 -3.80 13.49
C PRO A 43 16.78 -4.69 12.32
N TYR A 44 15.97 -4.89 11.28
CA TYR A 44 16.39 -5.67 10.11
C TYR A 44 17.45 -4.94 9.29
N LEU A 45 17.33 -3.62 9.14
CA LEU A 45 18.37 -2.81 8.50
C LEU A 45 19.68 -2.91 9.27
N LEU A 46 19.64 -2.73 10.60
CA LEU A 46 20.84 -2.82 11.46
C LEU A 46 21.49 -4.21 11.40
N VAL A 47 20.68 -5.28 11.45
CA VAL A 47 21.18 -6.66 11.31
C VAL A 47 21.80 -6.87 9.94
N THR A 48 21.19 -6.33 8.87
CA THR A 48 21.76 -6.43 7.53
C THR A 48 23.12 -5.80 7.44
N GLN A 49 23.30 -4.59 7.96
CA GLN A 49 24.57 -3.88 7.96
C GLN A 49 25.67 -4.63 8.75
N ILE A 50 25.30 -5.27 9.87
CA ILE A 50 26.24 -6.00 10.72
C ILE A 50 26.60 -7.37 10.15
N MET A 51 25.61 -8.11 9.67
CA MET A 51 25.76 -9.54 9.35
C MET A 51 26.03 -9.79 7.86
N PHE A 52 25.60 -8.88 6.98
CA PHE A 52 25.67 -9.01 5.52
C PHE A 52 26.32 -7.78 4.88
N PRO A 53 27.63 -7.53 5.12
CA PRO A 53 28.29 -6.26 4.79
C PRO A 53 28.32 -5.92 3.29
N LYS A 54 28.09 -6.91 2.42
CA LYS A 54 28.03 -6.74 0.96
C LYS A 54 26.61 -6.66 0.42
N ALA A 55 25.62 -6.93 1.27
CA ALA A 55 24.25 -6.99 0.82
C ALA A 55 23.64 -5.59 0.69
N LYS A 56 22.85 -5.40 -0.37
CA LYS A 56 21.93 -4.28 -0.49
C LYS A 56 20.65 -4.61 0.30
N TYR A 57 20.24 -3.68 1.15
CA TYR A 57 18.95 -3.81 1.85
C TYR A 57 17.83 -3.33 0.92
N VAL A 58 16.82 -4.17 0.76
CA VAL A 58 15.67 -3.90 -0.10
C VAL A 58 14.41 -4.04 0.77
N VAL A 59 13.61 -3.01 0.79
CA VAL A 59 12.31 -3.05 1.47
C VAL A 59 11.30 -3.74 0.58
N ASP A 60 10.53 -4.67 1.16
CA ASP A 60 9.44 -5.34 0.44
C ASP A 60 8.37 -4.32 0.05
N ARG A 61 8.12 -4.20 -1.26
CA ARG A 61 7.13 -3.27 -1.84
C ARG A 61 5.73 -3.40 -1.25
N PHE A 62 5.37 -4.58 -0.73
CA PHE A 62 4.07 -4.80 -0.11
C PHE A 62 3.83 -3.85 1.07
N HIS A 63 4.88 -3.52 1.83
CA HIS A 63 4.78 -2.60 2.96
C HIS A 63 4.49 -1.17 2.52
N TYR A 64 5.15 -0.69 1.46
CA TYR A 64 4.84 0.64 0.89
C TYR A 64 3.39 0.71 0.42
N ILE A 65 2.93 -0.32 -0.31
CA ILE A 65 1.54 -0.38 -0.77
C ILE A 65 0.58 -0.32 0.41
N THR A 66 0.87 -1.01 1.52
CA THR A 66 0.04 -1.01 2.71
C THR A 66 -0.10 0.39 3.29
N TYR A 67 1.00 1.16 3.44
CA TYR A 67 0.94 2.54 3.91
C TYR A 67 0.07 3.44 3.03
N ILE A 68 0.17 3.30 1.72
CA ILE A 68 -0.65 4.07 0.77
C ILE A 68 -2.14 3.68 0.87
N MET A 69 -2.42 2.40 1.00
CA MET A 69 -3.80 1.94 1.17
C MET A 69 -4.40 2.37 2.51
N ASP A 70 -3.60 2.42 3.56
CA ASP A 70 -4.03 2.86 4.88
C ASP A 70 -4.22 4.39 4.91
N ALA A 71 -3.40 5.17 4.19
CA ALA A 71 -3.60 6.60 4.01
C ALA A 71 -4.95 6.89 3.31
N LEU A 72 -5.24 6.20 2.20
CA LEU A 72 -6.53 6.33 1.52
C LEU A 72 -7.70 5.93 2.42
N ASP A 73 -7.55 4.85 3.19
CA ASP A 73 -8.58 4.39 4.12
C ASP A 73 -8.77 5.37 5.29
N GLY A 74 -7.70 6.03 5.73
CA GLY A 74 -7.74 7.14 6.70
C GLY A 74 -8.63 8.27 6.24
N ILE A 75 -8.45 8.77 5.00
CA ILE A 75 -9.32 9.79 4.40
C ILE A 75 -10.77 9.30 4.38
N ARG A 76 -11.01 8.09 3.88
CA ARG A 76 -12.35 7.51 3.80
C ARG A 76 -13.03 7.47 5.17
N ILE A 77 -12.32 7.04 6.22
CA ILE A 77 -12.85 6.96 7.59
C ILE A 77 -13.11 8.36 8.14
N ARG A 78 -12.19 9.33 7.91
CA ARG A 78 -12.37 10.71 8.31
C ARG A 78 -13.62 11.30 7.68
N GLN A 79 -13.78 11.15 6.36
CA GLN A 79 -14.95 11.61 5.64
C GLN A 79 -16.23 10.90 6.07
N GLN A 80 -16.18 9.59 6.32
CA GLN A 80 -17.33 8.84 6.81
C GLN A 80 -17.88 9.39 8.13
N LYS A 81 -17.02 9.88 9.03
CA LYS A 81 -17.42 10.44 10.34
C LYS A 81 -18.15 11.78 10.24
N GLU A 82 -18.01 12.50 9.12
CA GLU A 82 -18.71 13.76 8.87
C GLU A 82 -20.21 13.55 8.58
N TYR A 83 -20.62 12.33 8.25
CA TYR A 83 -21.98 12.02 7.83
C TYR A 83 -22.76 11.23 8.89
N ASN A 84 -24.08 11.49 8.93
CA ASN A 84 -24.99 10.68 9.77
C ASN A 84 -25.00 9.23 9.28
N GLU A 85 -25.06 8.26 10.21
CA GLU A 85 -25.04 6.82 9.89
C GLU A 85 -26.17 6.35 8.96
N LYS A 86 -27.28 7.07 8.92
CA LYS A 86 -28.41 6.77 8.03
C LYS A 86 -28.26 7.36 6.64
N SER A 87 -27.32 8.31 6.45
CA SER A 87 -27.09 8.98 5.17
C SER A 87 -26.59 8.03 4.08
N ARG A 88 -26.78 8.43 2.85
CA ARG A 88 -26.28 7.69 1.69
C ARG A 88 -24.76 7.67 1.65
N GLU A 89 -24.13 8.80 1.92
CA GLU A 89 -22.69 9.01 1.90
C GLU A 89 -22.00 8.09 2.92
N TYR A 90 -22.49 8.08 4.17
CA TYR A 90 -21.97 7.17 5.20
C TYR A 90 -22.03 5.71 4.76
N LYS A 91 -23.19 5.28 4.20
CA LYS A 91 -23.38 3.89 3.75
C LYS A 91 -22.47 3.55 2.56
N LEU A 92 -22.26 4.49 1.64
CA LEU A 92 -21.33 4.31 0.51
C LEU A 92 -19.90 4.12 1.01
N LEU A 93 -19.43 4.98 1.92
CA LEU A 93 -18.08 4.91 2.48
C LEU A 93 -17.86 3.70 3.38
N LYS A 94 -18.90 3.18 4.06
CA LYS A 94 -18.81 2.00 4.94
C LYS A 94 -18.90 0.67 4.19
N ASN A 95 -19.44 0.67 2.98
CA ASN A 95 -19.69 -0.57 2.24
C ASN A 95 -18.39 -1.30 1.89
N LYS A 96 -18.21 -2.54 2.35
CA LYS A 96 -17.00 -3.36 2.15
C LYS A 96 -16.62 -3.53 0.67
N LYS A 97 -17.61 -3.66 -0.24
CA LYS A 97 -17.35 -3.78 -1.68
C LYS A 97 -16.80 -2.47 -2.26
N ASN A 98 -17.24 -1.32 -1.74
CA ASN A 98 -16.75 -0.01 -2.14
C ASN A 98 -15.34 0.25 -1.60
N VAL A 99 -15.07 -0.14 -0.35
CA VAL A 99 -13.72 -0.10 0.23
C VAL A 99 -12.76 -0.96 -0.60
N SER A 100 -13.19 -2.17 -0.95
CA SER A 100 -12.39 -3.05 -1.83
C SER A 100 -12.15 -2.44 -3.21
N LEU A 101 -13.13 -1.74 -3.78
CA LEU A 101 -13.00 -1.06 -5.08
C LEU A 101 -12.00 0.09 -5.01
N LEU A 102 -12.06 0.94 -3.97
CA LEU A 102 -11.12 2.03 -3.75
C LEU A 102 -9.68 1.55 -3.58
N ARG A 103 -9.47 0.39 -2.94
CA ARG A 103 -8.13 -0.18 -2.67
C ARG A 103 -7.54 -0.91 -3.87
N LYS A 104 -8.33 -1.33 -4.85
CA LYS A 104 -7.80 -1.96 -6.05
C LYS A 104 -7.04 -0.95 -6.91
N TYR A 105 -6.02 -1.44 -7.61
CA TYR A 105 -5.39 -0.68 -8.68
C TYR A 105 -6.34 -0.63 -9.88
N SER A 106 -6.45 0.55 -10.51
CA SER A 106 -7.41 0.78 -11.59
C SER A 106 -7.25 -0.21 -12.76
N ASN A 107 -6.00 -0.56 -13.09
CA ASN A 107 -5.71 -1.50 -14.17
C ASN A 107 -6.08 -2.96 -13.83
N ASP A 108 -6.30 -3.28 -12.55
CA ASP A 108 -6.76 -4.60 -12.10
C ASP A 108 -8.31 -4.69 -12.04
N ILE A 109 -9.02 -3.65 -12.47
CA ILE A 109 -10.49 -3.59 -12.41
C ILE A 109 -11.06 -3.77 -13.81
N ASP A 110 -11.96 -4.72 -13.92
CA ASP A 110 -12.80 -4.83 -15.12
C ASP A 110 -13.94 -3.81 -15.04
N TRP A 111 -13.73 -2.64 -15.63
CA TRP A 111 -14.61 -1.49 -15.54
C TRP A 111 -15.96 -1.71 -16.25
N TRP A 112 -16.02 -2.62 -17.19
CA TRP A 112 -17.14 -2.82 -18.09
C TRP A 112 -17.99 -4.06 -17.76
N VAL A 113 -17.59 -4.82 -16.74
CA VAL A 113 -18.38 -5.95 -16.23
C VAL A 113 -19.35 -5.50 -15.15
N TYR A 114 -20.63 -5.65 -15.41
CA TYR A 114 -21.68 -5.33 -14.45
C TYR A 114 -21.56 -6.15 -13.17
N THR A 115 -21.70 -5.47 -12.03
CA THR A 115 -21.75 -6.07 -10.71
C THR A 115 -23.11 -5.83 -10.06
N LYS A 116 -23.62 -6.83 -9.36
CA LYS A 116 -24.90 -6.70 -8.66
C LYS A 116 -24.74 -5.93 -7.35
N ARG A 117 -25.54 -4.88 -7.17
CA ARG A 117 -25.63 -4.05 -5.96
C ARG A 117 -27.05 -3.94 -5.49
N TYR A 118 -27.23 -3.91 -4.16
CA TYR A 118 -28.53 -3.65 -3.57
C TYR A 118 -28.75 -2.14 -3.46
N LYS A 119 -29.80 -1.63 -4.12
CA LYS A 119 -30.14 -0.20 -4.14
C LYS A 119 -31.66 -0.05 -4.08
N ASN A 120 -32.14 0.76 -3.13
CA ASN A 120 -33.57 1.07 -2.97
C ASN A 120 -34.51 -0.17 -2.91
N GLY A 121 -34.09 -1.21 -2.19
CA GLY A 121 -34.90 -2.43 -2.04
C GLY A 121 -34.74 -3.47 -3.14
N HIS A 122 -33.96 -3.19 -4.20
CA HIS A 122 -33.80 -4.08 -5.35
C HIS A 122 -32.31 -4.35 -5.65
N MET A 123 -32.05 -5.50 -6.29
CA MET A 123 -30.76 -5.78 -6.90
C MET A 123 -30.69 -5.10 -8.25
N VAL A 124 -29.68 -4.27 -8.44
CA VAL A 124 -29.43 -3.54 -9.70
C VAL A 124 -28.05 -3.91 -10.22
N ASP A 125 -27.92 -3.94 -11.54
CA ASP A 125 -26.62 -4.09 -12.18
C ASP A 125 -25.98 -2.71 -12.34
N VAL A 126 -24.74 -2.58 -11.88
CA VAL A 126 -23.97 -1.33 -11.93
C VAL A 126 -22.56 -1.60 -12.45
N LEU A 127 -22.01 -0.63 -13.15
CA LEU A 127 -20.60 -0.69 -13.55
C LEU A 127 -19.70 -0.21 -12.38
N PRO A 128 -18.53 -0.83 -12.19
CA PRO A 128 -17.57 -0.40 -11.18
C PRO A 128 -17.18 1.07 -11.31
N ILE A 129 -17.04 1.57 -12.54
CA ILE A 129 -16.71 2.98 -12.82
C ILE A 129 -17.75 3.95 -12.27
N ASP A 130 -19.05 3.62 -12.42
CA ASP A 130 -20.12 4.48 -11.91
C ASP A 130 -20.12 4.53 -10.39
N VAL A 131 -19.88 3.38 -9.76
CA VAL A 131 -19.77 3.29 -8.30
C VAL A 131 -18.58 4.07 -7.80
N LEU A 132 -17.41 3.96 -8.46
CA LEU A 132 -16.23 4.72 -8.08
C LEU A 132 -16.47 6.22 -8.22
N ASN A 133 -17.00 6.66 -9.35
CA ASN A 133 -17.30 8.07 -9.58
C ASN A 133 -18.27 8.62 -8.50
N GLU A 134 -19.31 7.86 -8.16
CA GLU A 134 -20.24 8.23 -7.10
C GLU A 134 -19.53 8.41 -5.75
N ILE A 135 -18.61 7.52 -5.38
CA ILE A 135 -17.84 7.62 -4.13
C ILE A 135 -16.90 8.83 -4.15
N LEU A 136 -16.21 9.06 -5.26
CA LEU A 136 -15.24 10.16 -5.38
C LEU A 136 -15.88 11.56 -5.42
N THR A 137 -17.19 11.66 -5.66
CA THR A 137 -17.92 12.93 -5.54
C THR A 137 -18.22 13.34 -4.10
N ILE A 138 -18.08 12.42 -3.13
CA ILE A 138 -18.39 12.70 -1.72
C ILE A 138 -17.43 13.72 -1.11
N SER A 139 -16.13 13.65 -1.49
CA SER A 139 -15.12 14.51 -0.92
C SER A 139 -13.97 14.74 -1.90
N GLN A 140 -13.50 15.99 -1.98
CA GLN A 140 -12.33 16.34 -2.79
C GLN A 140 -11.07 15.62 -2.26
N ASP A 141 -10.89 15.55 -0.94
CA ASP A 141 -9.75 14.85 -0.34
C ASP A 141 -9.74 13.36 -0.72
N LEU A 142 -10.90 12.72 -0.71
CA LEU A 142 -11.00 11.31 -1.10
C LEU A 142 -10.68 11.11 -2.58
N LYS A 143 -11.12 12.02 -3.42
CA LYS A 143 -10.82 12.02 -4.86
C LYS A 143 -9.33 12.18 -5.12
N GLU A 144 -8.71 13.19 -4.51
CA GLU A 144 -7.27 13.45 -4.67
C GLU A 144 -6.43 12.30 -4.08
N GLY A 145 -6.80 11.79 -2.90
CA GLY A 145 -6.15 10.64 -2.28
C GLY A 145 -6.22 9.39 -3.16
N TYR A 146 -7.37 9.15 -3.82
CA TYR A 146 -7.49 8.05 -4.79
C TYR A 146 -6.49 8.21 -5.94
N TYR A 147 -6.36 9.41 -6.52
CA TYR A 147 -5.41 9.66 -7.59
C TYR A 147 -3.94 9.59 -7.14
N LEU A 148 -3.63 10.04 -5.92
CA LEU A 148 -2.30 9.87 -5.34
C LEU A 148 -1.94 8.39 -5.18
N LYS A 149 -2.89 7.56 -4.73
CA LYS A 149 -2.73 6.10 -4.64
C LYS A 149 -2.49 5.49 -6.02
N GLU A 150 -3.26 5.86 -7.05
CA GLU A 150 -3.08 5.34 -8.41
C GLU A 150 -1.68 5.70 -8.95
N LYS A 151 -1.27 6.97 -8.84
CA LYS A 151 0.07 7.41 -9.27
C LYS A 151 1.20 6.64 -8.57
N PHE A 152 1.06 6.39 -7.25
CA PHE A 152 2.05 5.60 -6.53
C PHE A 152 2.12 4.16 -7.05
N LEU A 153 0.97 3.54 -7.28
CA LEU A 153 0.89 2.19 -7.83
C LEU A 153 1.45 2.12 -9.26
N ASP A 154 1.26 3.16 -10.07
CA ASP A 154 1.87 3.27 -11.38
C ASP A 154 3.40 3.23 -11.26
N ILE A 155 4.02 4.04 -10.40
CA ILE A 155 5.48 4.09 -10.23
C ILE A 155 6.04 2.72 -9.86
N ILE A 156 5.40 1.99 -8.92
CA ILE A 156 5.94 0.72 -8.41
C ILE A 156 5.61 -0.50 -9.27
N ARG A 157 4.71 -0.38 -10.24
CA ARG A 157 4.26 -1.50 -11.10
C ARG A 157 4.76 -1.41 -12.53
N HIS A 158 5.25 -0.25 -12.96
CA HIS A 158 5.88 -0.15 -14.28
C HIS A 158 7.29 -0.74 -14.25
N ASP A 159 7.57 -1.62 -15.20
CA ASP A 159 8.86 -2.32 -15.32
C ASP A 159 9.98 -1.39 -15.88
N GLU A 160 9.62 -0.24 -16.44
CA GLU A 160 10.58 0.73 -16.97
C GLU A 160 11.12 1.60 -15.83
N MET A 161 12.30 1.22 -15.31
CA MET A 161 12.98 1.92 -14.22
C MET A 161 13.67 3.24 -14.64
N MET A 162 13.19 3.91 -15.68
CA MET A 162 13.72 5.22 -16.04
C MET A 162 13.18 6.30 -15.09
N ASN A 163 14.09 7.03 -14.44
CA ASN A 163 13.78 8.18 -13.58
C ASN A 163 12.86 7.89 -12.40
N VAL A 164 12.98 6.71 -11.78
CA VAL A 164 12.12 6.30 -10.63
C VAL A 164 12.25 7.29 -9.47
N GLU A 165 13.46 7.78 -9.17
CA GLU A 165 13.69 8.77 -8.10
C GLU A 165 12.91 10.06 -8.40
N GLU A 166 13.01 10.60 -9.60
CA GLU A 166 12.28 11.79 -10.02
C GLU A 166 10.76 11.60 -9.95
N GLN A 167 10.27 10.40 -10.30
CA GLN A 167 8.85 10.09 -10.21
C GLN A 167 8.36 10.08 -8.75
N PHE A 168 9.16 9.54 -7.82
CA PHE A 168 8.85 9.58 -6.40
C PHE A 168 8.92 11.00 -5.83
N ASP A 169 9.93 11.79 -6.18
CA ASP A 169 10.02 13.19 -5.77
C ASP A 169 8.80 13.99 -6.23
N ASN A 170 8.39 13.80 -7.48
CA ASN A 170 7.19 14.42 -8.03
C ASN A 170 5.92 13.95 -7.30
N TRP A 171 5.85 12.68 -6.91
CA TRP A 171 4.72 12.15 -6.16
C TRP A 171 4.67 12.74 -4.74
N ILE A 172 5.81 12.85 -4.04
CA ILE A 172 5.92 13.48 -2.71
C ILE A 172 5.48 14.95 -2.79
N ASN A 173 5.98 15.69 -3.79
CA ASN A 173 5.59 17.08 -3.99
C ASN A 173 4.08 17.22 -4.23
N ASN A 174 3.46 16.32 -5.00
CA ASN A 174 2.01 16.27 -5.17
C ASN A 174 1.27 16.01 -3.84
N CYS A 175 1.78 15.12 -2.97
CA CYS A 175 1.17 14.89 -1.65
C CYS A 175 1.16 16.16 -0.79
N ILE A 176 2.26 16.92 -0.81
CA ILE A 176 2.41 18.18 -0.09
C ILE A 176 1.49 19.25 -0.68
N GLU A 177 1.47 19.41 -2.01
CA GLU A 177 0.64 20.39 -2.72
C GLU A 177 -0.86 20.18 -2.45
N LYS A 178 -1.32 18.92 -2.49
CA LYS A 178 -2.71 18.57 -2.19
C LYS A 178 -3.07 18.74 -0.71
N ASN A 179 -2.07 18.88 0.16
CA ASN A 179 -2.22 19.12 1.59
C ASN A 179 -3.13 18.10 2.30
N ILE A 180 -2.99 16.82 1.94
CA ILE A 180 -3.75 15.71 2.52
C ILE A 180 -2.92 15.08 3.64
N PRO A 181 -3.29 15.26 4.93
CA PRO A 181 -2.46 14.83 6.05
C PRO A 181 -2.04 13.36 6.02
N GLU A 182 -2.97 12.47 5.66
CA GLU A 182 -2.74 11.03 5.62
C GLU A 182 -1.67 10.65 4.58
N PHE A 183 -1.66 11.30 3.42
CA PHE A 183 -0.65 11.06 2.38
C PHE A 183 0.68 11.74 2.67
N ILE A 184 0.68 12.90 3.32
CA ILE A 184 1.91 13.56 3.79
C ILE A 184 2.61 12.66 4.84
N GLU A 185 1.86 12.08 5.77
CA GLU A 185 2.42 11.16 6.77
C GLU A 185 2.95 9.88 6.12
N ALA A 186 2.20 9.29 5.19
CA ALA A 186 2.63 8.12 4.45
C ALA A 186 3.92 8.39 3.65
N SER A 187 4.04 9.54 2.99
CA SER A 187 5.23 9.91 2.23
C SER A 187 6.48 10.01 3.11
N LYS A 188 6.37 10.61 4.31
CA LYS A 188 7.48 10.70 5.27
C LYS A 188 7.90 9.34 5.85
N THR A 189 6.99 8.38 5.88
CA THR A 189 7.29 7.04 6.40
C THR A 189 7.99 6.19 5.35
N ILE A 190 7.73 6.43 4.07
CA ILE A 190 8.27 5.66 2.95
C ILE A 190 9.66 6.18 2.54
N PHE A 191 9.89 7.47 2.66
CA PHE A 191 11.10 8.18 2.23
C PHE A 191 11.72 8.99 3.37
#